data_759639d6730427f77cd9c723bcc17562
#
_entry.id   759639d6730427f77cd9c723bcc17562
#
_cell.length_a   1.000
_cell.length_b   1.000
_cell.length_c   1.000
_cell.angle_alpha   90.00
_cell.angle_beta   90.00
_cell.angle_gamma   90.00
#
_symmetry.space_group_name_H-M   'P 1'
#
loop_
_entity.id
_entity.type
_entity.pdbx_description
1 polymer ?
#
loop_
_entity_poly.entity_id
_entity_poly.type
_entity_poly.pdbx_seq_one_letter_code
_entity_poly.pdbx_strand_id
1 'polypeptide(L)'
;MWLSKPTSRMPAVTRATAIAVRAANATAQWMPSISSTPAGGMGGFKEIIALITGQGAYSKLKYESGVHRVQRVPITEAQGRIHTSAVTVAILPEAEEVDVHIEPNDLRIDVYHSSGHGGQSVNTTDSAVRITHLSTGLVVTCQDEKSQLKNKGKAMKVLRARLLAMMVEKQNKEISETRRSQVGSGDRSERIRTYNYPQSRMTDHRINMTLYNLESFLDGNIQGVIDTLTTHFQAEALNQSA
;
A
#
# COMPACT_ATOMS: atom_id res chain seq x y z
N MET A 1 -19.97 20.95 2.24
CA MET A 1 -21.18 20.98 3.10
C MET A 1 -21.88 19.63 3.06
N TRP A 2 -21.16 18.51 3.34
CA TRP A 2 -21.68 17.14 3.31
C TRP A 2 -21.02 16.22 4.35
N LEU A 3 -20.82 16.70 5.57
CA LEU A 3 -20.25 15.92 6.69
C LEU A 3 -21.01 16.10 8.01
N SER A 4 -22.32 16.35 7.95
CA SER A 4 -23.14 16.38 9.14
C SER A 4 -24.29 15.39 9.00
N LYS A 5 -24.10 14.15 9.44
CA LYS A 5 -25.05 13.23 10.12
C LYS A 5 -24.70 11.75 9.89
N PRO A 6 -25.25 10.83 10.66
CA PRO A 6 -24.60 10.26 11.80
C PRO A 6 -24.09 8.84 11.55
N THR A 7 -22.98 8.59 12.09
CA THR A 7 -22.23 7.34 12.15
C THR A 7 -22.94 6.15 12.83
N SER A 8 -24.17 6.29 13.25
CA SER A 8 -24.92 5.24 13.98
C SER A 8 -25.34 4.04 13.13
N ARG A 9 -25.34 4.15 11.80
CA ARG A 9 -25.74 3.06 10.88
C ARG A 9 -24.61 2.34 10.16
N MET A 10 -23.35 2.75 10.36
CA MET A 10 -22.22 2.05 9.71
C MET A 10 -21.84 0.77 10.47
N PRO A 11 -21.54 -0.35 9.80
CA PRO A 11 -21.04 -1.56 10.44
C PRO A 11 -19.70 -1.28 11.13
N ALA A 12 -19.43 -1.97 12.25
CA ALA A 12 -18.28 -1.73 13.11
C ALA A 12 -16.93 -1.88 12.41
N VAL A 13 -16.84 -2.73 11.40
CA VAL A 13 -15.65 -2.90 10.56
C VAL A 13 -15.32 -1.61 9.80
N THR A 14 -16.33 -0.92 9.29
CA THR A 14 -16.19 0.38 8.61
C THR A 14 -15.78 1.50 9.57
N ARG A 15 -16.22 1.42 10.85
CA ARG A 15 -15.84 2.40 11.87
C ARG A 15 -14.38 2.29 12.27
N ALA A 16 -13.82 1.09 12.42
CA ALA A 16 -12.41 0.90 12.78
C ALA A 16 -11.45 1.46 11.71
N THR A 17 -11.78 1.28 10.43
CA THR A 17 -10.98 1.86 9.32
C THR A 17 -11.24 3.37 9.16
N ALA A 18 -12.49 3.83 9.40
CA ALA A 18 -12.82 5.26 9.43
C ALA A 18 -12.16 6.00 10.60
N ILE A 19 -11.71 5.30 11.65
CA ILE A 19 -10.97 5.89 12.78
C ILE A 19 -9.62 6.42 12.33
N ALA A 20 -8.85 5.67 11.57
CA ALA A 20 -7.57 6.14 11.04
C ALA A 20 -7.75 7.38 10.16
N VAL A 21 -8.82 7.42 9.37
CA VAL A 21 -9.17 8.54 8.49
C VAL A 21 -9.69 9.76 9.28
N ARG A 22 -10.50 9.55 10.34
CA ARG A 22 -11.01 10.67 11.17
C ARG A 22 -9.99 11.24 12.12
N ALA A 23 -9.11 10.42 12.65
CA ALA A 23 -7.99 10.86 13.46
C ALA A 23 -7.03 11.75 12.70
N ALA A 24 -6.84 11.43 11.44
CA ALA A 24 -6.11 12.26 10.52
C ALA A 24 -6.73 13.67 10.41
N ASN A 25 -8.05 13.77 10.37
CA ASN A 25 -8.78 15.05 10.24
C ASN A 25 -8.80 15.89 11.53
N ALA A 26 -8.67 15.29 12.70
CA ALA A 26 -8.78 16.01 13.97
C ALA A 26 -7.49 16.76 14.37
N THR A 27 -6.33 16.35 13.85
CA THR A 27 -5.01 16.86 14.29
C THR A 27 -4.25 17.70 13.26
N ALA A 28 -4.66 17.72 11.99
CA ALA A 28 -4.04 18.52 10.95
C ALA A 28 -5.01 18.69 9.77
N GLN A 29 -4.79 19.67 8.91
CA GLN A 29 -5.48 19.88 7.63
C GLN A 29 -5.21 18.73 6.64
N TRP A 30 -5.64 17.52 6.99
CA TRP A 30 -5.45 16.35 6.16
C TRP A 30 -6.69 16.11 5.31
N MET A 31 -6.51 16.04 4.02
CA MET A 31 -7.58 15.69 3.07
C MET A 31 -7.45 14.23 2.68
N PRO A 32 -8.25 13.30 3.23
CA PRO A 32 -8.24 11.91 2.80
C PRO A 32 -8.95 11.78 1.44
N SER A 33 -8.28 11.18 0.47
CA SER A 33 -8.93 10.59 -0.70
C SER A 33 -9.30 9.16 -0.35
N ILE A 34 -10.58 8.82 -0.43
CA ILE A 34 -11.11 7.51 -0.02
C ILE A 34 -11.64 6.77 -1.25
N SER A 35 -11.05 5.60 -1.52
CA SER A 35 -11.62 4.59 -2.40
C SER A 35 -12.14 3.42 -1.59
N SER A 36 -13.36 2.96 -1.87
CA SER A 36 -14.00 1.89 -1.11
C SER A 36 -14.68 0.88 -2.01
N THR A 37 -14.55 -0.39 -1.68
CA THR A 37 -15.30 -1.48 -2.33
C THR A 37 -16.47 -1.87 -1.44
N PRO A 38 -17.73 -1.70 -1.90
CA PRO A 38 -18.90 -2.03 -1.09
C PRO A 38 -18.97 -3.55 -0.85
N ALA A 39 -19.34 -3.93 0.38
CA ALA A 39 -19.76 -5.30 0.67
C ALA A 39 -21.22 -5.47 0.24
N GLY A 40 -21.52 -6.47 -0.57
CA GLY A 40 -22.87 -6.71 -1.08
C GLY A 40 -23.92 -6.80 0.05
N GLY A 41 -25.02 -6.08 -0.11
CA GLY A 41 -26.31 -6.34 0.53
C GLY A 41 -26.63 -5.63 1.84
N MET A 42 -25.71 -5.19 2.68
CA MET A 42 -26.00 -4.64 4.02
C MET A 42 -25.30 -3.32 4.37
N GLY A 43 -24.86 -2.54 3.38
CA GLY A 43 -24.31 -1.20 3.60
C GLY A 43 -22.96 -1.14 4.31
N GLY A 44 -22.13 -2.18 4.19
CA GLY A 44 -20.75 -2.23 4.68
C GLY A 44 -19.72 -2.09 3.55
N PHE A 45 -18.43 -2.05 3.94
CA PHE A 45 -17.32 -2.07 3.00
C PHE A 45 -16.49 -3.33 3.23
N LYS A 46 -16.06 -3.97 2.14
CA LYS A 46 -15.14 -5.10 2.17
C LYS A 46 -13.70 -4.61 2.36
N GLU A 47 -13.36 -3.53 1.70
CA GLU A 47 -12.05 -2.91 1.73
C GLU A 47 -12.20 -1.38 1.63
N ILE A 48 -11.32 -0.66 2.33
CA ILE A 48 -11.22 0.79 2.24
C ILE A 48 -9.76 1.12 2.05
N ILE A 49 -9.46 1.90 1.01
CA ILE A 49 -8.15 2.47 0.74
C ILE A 49 -8.27 3.98 0.94
N ALA A 50 -7.45 4.53 1.83
CA ALA A 50 -7.44 5.95 2.11
C ALA A 50 -6.02 6.51 1.91
N LEU A 51 -5.90 7.55 1.09
CA LEU A 51 -4.68 8.35 0.98
C LEU A 51 -4.75 9.46 2.02
N ILE A 52 -3.77 9.52 2.91
CA ILE A 52 -3.69 10.51 3.99
C ILE A 52 -2.46 11.36 3.76
N THR A 53 -2.66 12.63 3.40
CA THR A 53 -1.59 13.60 3.17
C THR A 53 -1.43 14.51 4.39
N GLY A 54 -0.20 14.78 4.79
CA GLY A 54 0.09 15.68 5.90
C GLY A 54 1.48 15.48 6.47
N GLN A 55 1.99 16.51 7.13
CA GLN A 55 3.33 16.45 7.72
C GLN A 55 3.40 15.42 8.86
N GLY A 56 4.25 14.41 8.70
CA GLY A 56 4.43 13.35 9.69
C GLY A 56 3.27 12.34 9.79
N ALA A 57 2.38 12.27 8.78
CA ALA A 57 1.24 11.34 8.77
C ALA A 57 1.68 9.89 8.98
N TYR A 58 2.66 9.43 8.23
CA TYR A 58 3.19 8.08 8.35
C TYR A 58 3.79 7.80 9.74
N SER A 59 4.57 8.73 10.29
CA SER A 59 5.22 8.54 11.60
C SER A 59 4.21 8.39 12.75
N LYS A 60 3.06 9.03 12.65
CA LYS A 60 1.97 8.94 13.65
C LYS A 60 1.14 7.67 13.48
N LEU A 61 0.86 7.28 12.23
CA LEU A 61 -0.07 6.19 11.93
C LEU A 61 0.61 4.83 11.78
N LYS A 62 1.93 4.74 11.61
CA LYS A 62 2.65 3.47 11.40
C LYS A 62 2.35 2.40 12.46
N TYR A 63 2.02 2.80 13.68
CA TYR A 63 1.67 1.89 14.77
C TYR A 63 0.20 1.43 14.77
N GLU A 64 -0.62 1.90 13.82
CA GLU A 64 -1.99 1.42 13.63
C GLU A 64 -2.07 0.17 12.72
N SER A 65 -0.94 -0.25 12.15
CA SER A 65 -0.88 -1.46 11.34
C SER A 65 -1.01 -2.72 12.17
N GLY A 66 -1.80 -3.69 11.68
CA GLY A 66 -2.01 -4.98 12.32
C GLY A 66 -3.47 -5.44 12.32
N VAL A 67 -3.79 -6.40 13.20
CA VAL A 67 -5.13 -6.98 13.31
C VAL A 67 -5.92 -6.30 14.43
N HIS A 68 -7.07 -5.73 14.08
CA HIS A 68 -7.99 -5.09 15.02
C HIS A 68 -9.21 -5.98 15.25
N ARG A 69 -9.45 -6.38 16.49
CA ARG A 69 -10.57 -7.23 16.89
C ARG A 69 -11.76 -6.39 17.34
N VAL A 70 -12.94 -6.69 16.82
CA VAL A 70 -14.19 -6.00 17.18
C VAL A 70 -15.18 -6.98 17.80
N GLN A 71 -15.72 -6.64 18.95
CA GLN A 71 -16.74 -7.38 19.67
C GLN A 71 -18.02 -6.54 19.75
N ARG A 72 -19.07 -6.96 19.07
CA ARG A 72 -20.37 -6.27 19.06
C ARG A 72 -21.51 -7.23 18.84
N VAL A 73 -22.72 -6.81 19.14
CA VAL A 73 -23.97 -7.46 18.70
C VAL A 73 -24.29 -6.95 17.30
N PRO A 74 -24.31 -7.80 16.26
CA PRO A 74 -24.70 -7.39 14.90
C PRO A 74 -26.16 -7.01 14.84
N ILE A 75 -26.55 -6.17 13.88
CA ILE A 75 -27.96 -5.82 13.64
C ILE A 75 -28.80 -7.04 13.24
N THR A 76 -28.17 -8.03 12.61
CA THR A 76 -28.80 -9.29 12.17
C THR A 76 -28.97 -10.32 13.28
N GLU A 77 -28.44 -10.07 14.48
CA GLU A 77 -28.50 -10.99 15.61
C GLU A 77 -29.74 -10.70 16.48
N ALA A 78 -30.73 -11.60 16.42
CA ALA A 78 -32.00 -11.45 17.15
C ALA A 78 -31.90 -11.83 18.64
N GLN A 79 -30.91 -12.65 19.03
CA GLN A 79 -30.75 -13.17 20.39
C GLN A 79 -29.77 -12.35 21.25
N GLY A 80 -29.23 -11.23 20.74
CA GLY A 80 -28.33 -10.37 21.48
C GLY A 80 -26.95 -10.94 21.72
N ARG A 81 -26.53 -12.00 20.99
CA ARG A 81 -25.22 -12.62 21.14
C ARG A 81 -24.11 -11.71 20.61
N ILE A 82 -23.02 -11.63 21.36
CA ILE A 82 -21.84 -10.87 20.97
C ILE A 82 -21.07 -11.66 19.90
N HIS A 83 -20.88 -11.07 18.73
CA HIS A 83 -20.05 -11.62 17.68
C HIS A 83 -18.66 -10.95 17.70
N THR A 84 -17.64 -11.73 17.38
CA THR A 84 -16.26 -11.26 17.25
C THR A 84 -15.86 -11.26 15.78
N SER A 85 -15.46 -10.11 15.27
CA SER A 85 -14.89 -9.94 13.93
C SER A 85 -13.49 -9.35 14.02
N ALA A 86 -12.71 -9.50 12.96
CA ALA A 86 -11.40 -8.90 12.81
C ALA A 86 -11.33 -8.07 11.53
N VAL A 87 -10.54 -7.02 11.55
CA VAL A 87 -10.15 -6.23 10.40
C VAL A 87 -8.64 -6.04 10.43
N THR A 88 -8.01 -6.16 9.27
CA THR A 88 -6.58 -5.92 9.10
C THR A 88 -6.34 -4.52 8.58
N VAL A 89 -5.37 -3.84 9.15
CA VAL A 89 -4.95 -2.50 8.75
C VAL A 89 -3.51 -2.56 8.29
N ALA A 90 -3.22 -2.03 7.11
CA ALA A 90 -1.86 -1.85 6.61
C ALA A 90 -1.60 -0.36 6.38
N ILE A 91 -0.48 0.13 6.87
CA ILE A 91 -0.03 1.51 6.69
C ILE A 91 1.22 1.48 5.84
N LEU A 92 1.13 2.04 4.65
CA LEU A 92 2.20 2.04 3.68
C LEU A 92 2.55 3.50 3.34
N PRO A 93 3.83 3.83 3.14
CA PRO A 93 4.18 5.11 2.53
C PRO A 93 3.67 5.16 1.09
N GLU A 94 3.35 6.35 0.61
CA GLU A 94 3.02 6.54 -0.81
C GLU A 94 4.24 6.17 -1.65
N ALA A 95 4.01 5.39 -2.70
CA ALA A 95 5.06 5.02 -3.63
C ALA A 95 5.40 6.20 -4.54
N GLU A 96 6.67 6.54 -4.63
CA GLU A 96 7.14 7.55 -5.58
C GLU A 96 7.05 6.99 -7.01
N GLU A 97 6.80 7.88 -7.97
CA GLU A 97 6.84 7.51 -9.38
C GLU A 97 8.24 7.04 -9.76
N VAL A 98 8.29 5.88 -10.41
CA VAL A 98 9.55 5.30 -10.88
C VAL A 98 9.91 5.93 -12.23
N ASP A 99 10.95 6.74 -12.26
CA ASP A 99 11.54 7.21 -13.51
C ASP A 99 12.77 6.37 -13.88
N VAL A 100 12.88 6.07 -15.19
CA VAL A 100 13.98 5.25 -15.73
C VAL A 100 14.95 6.16 -16.47
N HIS A 101 16.06 6.46 -15.83
CA HIS A 101 17.20 7.10 -16.47
C HIS A 101 18.16 6.04 -17.01
N ILE A 102 18.49 6.14 -18.29
CA ILE A 102 19.41 5.20 -18.95
C ILE A 102 20.64 5.97 -19.41
N GLU A 103 21.78 5.68 -18.77
CA GLU A 103 23.06 6.24 -19.16
C GLU A 103 23.58 5.57 -20.45
N PRO A 104 24.14 6.32 -21.41
CA PRO A 104 24.70 5.74 -22.62
C PRO A 104 25.83 4.73 -22.34
N ASN A 105 26.58 4.93 -21.27
CA ASN A 105 27.71 4.06 -20.86
C ASN A 105 27.24 2.71 -20.31
N ASP A 106 25.99 2.61 -19.87
CA ASP A 106 25.38 1.37 -19.37
C ASP A 106 24.85 0.49 -20.50
N LEU A 107 24.98 0.95 -21.75
CA LEU A 107 24.47 0.26 -22.92
C LEU A 107 25.61 -0.28 -23.78
N ARG A 108 25.54 -1.56 -24.07
CA ARG A 108 26.29 -2.18 -25.15
C ARG A 108 25.37 -2.33 -26.35
N ILE A 109 25.77 -1.74 -27.47
CA ILE A 109 25.00 -1.76 -28.73
C ILE A 109 25.78 -2.55 -29.76
N ASP A 110 25.27 -3.70 -30.14
CA ASP A 110 25.82 -4.56 -31.18
C ASP A 110 24.92 -4.47 -32.44
N VAL A 111 25.53 -4.39 -33.60
CA VAL A 111 24.83 -4.41 -34.88
C VAL A 111 25.18 -5.68 -35.64
N TYR A 112 24.23 -6.21 -36.39
CA TYR A 112 24.40 -7.46 -37.12
C TYR A 112 23.43 -7.53 -38.30
N HIS A 113 23.64 -8.51 -39.20
CA HIS A 113 22.76 -8.74 -40.32
C HIS A 113 21.37 -9.23 -39.87
N SER A 114 20.31 -8.66 -40.40
CA SER A 114 18.98 -9.13 -40.12
C SER A 114 18.75 -10.52 -40.73
N SER A 115 18.07 -11.40 -40.00
CA SER A 115 17.69 -12.73 -40.46
C SER A 115 16.29 -12.68 -41.07
N GLY A 116 16.10 -13.31 -42.24
CA GLY A 116 14.78 -13.39 -42.92
C GLY A 116 14.90 -13.70 -44.41
N HIS A 117 13.77 -13.91 -45.07
CA HIS A 117 13.69 -14.04 -46.53
C HIS A 117 13.96 -12.67 -47.15
N GLY A 118 15.19 -12.41 -47.54
CA GLY A 118 15.60 -11.11 -48.06
C GLY A 118 16.39 -11.19 -49.34
N GLY A 119 16.33 -10.12 -50.10
CA GLY A 119 17.18 -9.91 -51.27
C GLY A 119 18.53 -9.30 -50.86
N GLN A 120 19.27 -8.78 -51.85
CA GLN A 120 20.62 -8.27 -51.72
C GLN A 120 20.84 -7.28 -50.56
N SER A 121 19.84 -6.44 -50.20
CA SER A 121 19.92 -5.46 -49.11
C SER A 121 19.96 -6.10 -47.72
N VAL A 122 19.28 -7.23 -47.48
CA VAL A 122 19.25 -7.92 -46.19
C VAL A 122 20.59 -8.62 -45.91
N ASN A 123 21.22 -9.12 -46.96
CA ASN A 123 22.46 -9.90 -46.87
C ASN A 123 23.72 -9.02 -46.82
N THR A 124 23.61 -7.73 -47.15
CA THR A 124 24.79 -6.84 -47.25
C THR A 124 24.80 -5.74 -46.20
N THR A 125 23.69 -5.49 -45.51
CA THR A 125 23.58 -4.36 -44.59
C THR A 125 23.29 -4.81 -43.14
N ASP A 126 24.11 -4.37 -42.19
CA ASP A 126 23.89 -4.56 -40.76
C ASP A 126 22.77 -3.68 -40.24
N SER A 127 21.53 -4.07 -40.51
CA SER A 127 20.35 -3.30 -40.13
C SER A 127 19.78 -3.70 -38.75
N ALA A 128 20.05 -4.91 -38.28
CA ALA A 128 19.58 -5.40 -37.01
C ALA A 128 20.43 -4.84 -35.85
N VAL A 129 19.78 -4.52 -34.73
CA VAL A 129 20.39 -3.94 -33.56
C VAL A 129 20.06 -4.78 -32.32
N ARG A 130 21.10 -5.07 -31.53
CA ARG A 130 21.00 -5.66 -30.19
C ARG A 130 21.48 -4.65 -29.19
N ILE A 131 20.66 -4.32 -28.20
CA ILE A 131 21.03 -3.46 -27.09
C ILE A 131 21.03 -4.31 -25.82
N THR A 132 22.17 -4.33 -25.13
CA THR A 132 22.33 -4.98 -23.83
C THR A 132 22.52 -3.91 -22.77
N HIS A 133 21.68 -3.91 -21.76
CA HIS A 133 21.84 -3.06 -20.59
C HIS A 133 22.76 -3.78 -19.59
N LEU A 134 23.94 -3.23 -19.35
CA LEU A 134 25.04 -3.91 -18.63
C LEU A 134 24.69 -4.20 -17.18
N SER A 135 24.03 -3.26 -16.49
CA SER A 135 23.73 -3.36 -15.06
C SER A 135 22.67 -4.44 -14.77
N THR A 136 21.67 -4.64 -15.66
CA THR A 136 20.58 -5.61 -15.44
C THR A 136 20.72 -6.87 -16.28
N GLY A 137 21.64 -6.88 -17.27
CA GLY A 137 21.77 -7.97 -18.23
C GLY A 137 20.63 -8.09 -19.24
N LEU A 138 19.70 -7.10 -19.26
CA LEU A 138 18.55 -7.12 -20.16
C LEU A 138 18.97 -6.91 -21.59
N VAL A 139 18.55 -7.81 -22.48
CA VAL A 139 18.87 -7.77 -23.90
C VAL A 139 17.60 -7.51 -24.72
N VAL A 140 17.68 -6.55 -25.63
CA VAL A 140 16.61 -6.24 -26.60
C VAL A 140 17.19 -6.27 -27.99
N THR A 141 16.54 -7.02 -28.90
CA THR A 141 16.89 -7.09 -30.32
C THR A 141 15.76 -6.49 -31.14
N CYS A 142 16.10 -5.76 -32.20
CA CYS A 142 15.15 -5.21 -33.16
C CYS A 142 15.72 -5.32 -34.58
N GLN A 143 14.92 -5.90 -35.47
CA GLN A 143 15.26 -6.08 -36.89
C GLN A 143 14.10 -5.79 -37.85
N ASP A 144 13.09 -5.04 -37.38
CA ASP A 144 11.81 -4.84 -38.07
C ASP A 144 11.95 -3.93 -39.29
N GLU A 145 12.87 -2.98 -39.23
CA GLU A 145 13.04 -1.93 -40.21
C GLU A 145 14.32 -2.14 -41.05
N LYS A 146 14.31 -1.63 -42.27
CA LYS A 146 15.51 -1.62 -43.13
C LYS A 146 16.60 -0.67 -42.64
N SER A 147 16.27 0.27 -41.74
CA SER A 147 17.17 1.30 -41.24
C SER A 147 17.66 0.93 -39.82
N GLN A 148 18.98 0.79 -39.66
CA GLN A 148 19.64 0.58 -38.38
C GLN A 148 19.24 1.63 -37.35
N LEU A 149 19.19 2.92 -37.75
CA LEU A 149 18.82 4.02 -36.83
C LEU A 149 17.40 3.88 -36.32
N LYS A 150 16.45 3.46 -37.17
CA LYS A 150 15.06 3.20 -36.74
C LYS A 150 14.98 2.00 -35.83
N ASN A 151 15.69 0.92 -36.09
CA ASN A 151 15.77 -0.26 -35.23
C ASN A 151 16.39 0.08 -33.86
N LYS A 152 17.47 0.88 -33.84
CA LYS A 152 18.05 1.39 -32.58
C LYS A 152 17.02 2.20 -31.77
N GLY A 153 16.28 3.11 -32.40
CA GLY A 153 15.25 3.90 -31.76
C GLY A 153 14.11 3.04 -31.18
N LYS A 154 13.65 2.03 -31.93
CA LYS A 154 12.66 1.06 -31.45
C LYS A 154 13.19 0.23 -30.27
N ALA A 155 14.40 -0.33 -30.42
CA ALA A 155 15.04 -1.12 -29.37
C ALA A 155 15.19 -0.34 -28.06
N MET A 156 15.57 0.94 -28.13
CA MET A 156 15.66 1.83 -26.97
C MET A 156 14.30 2.05 -26.28
N LYS A 157 13.23 2.24 -27.08
CA LYS A 157 11.89 2.36 -26.49
C LYS A 157 11.45 1.09 -25.79
N VAL A 158 11.69 -0.07 -26.39
CA VAL A 158 11.38 -1.38 -25.78
C VAL A 158 12.22 -1.62 -24.54
N LEU A 159 13.51 -1.28 -24.57
CA LEU A 159 14.39 -1.40 -23.40
C LEU A 159 13.88 -0.56 -22.23
N ARG A 160 13.54 0.72 -22.48
CA ARG A 160 13.00 1.61 -21.46
C ARG A 160 11.71 1.06 -20.84
N ALA A 161 10.79 0.57 -21.68
CA ALA A 161 9.54 -0.01 -21.21
C ALA A 161 9.76 -1.26 -20.35
N ARG A 162 10.72 -2.14 -20.73
CA ARG A 162 11.05 -3.34 -19.96
C ARG A 162 11.74 -3.01 -18.62
N LEU A 163 12.65 -2.04 -18.61
CA LEU A 163 13.31 -1.57 -17.40
C LEU A 163 12.30 -0.96 -16.43
N LEU A 164 11.39 -0.11 -16.93
CA LEU A 164 10.31 0.45 -16.14
C LEU A 164 9.42 -0.65 -15.55
N ALA A 165 9.03 -1.63 -16.35
CA ALA A 165 8.22 -2.76 -15.88
C ALA A 165 8.92 -3.55 -14.77
N MET A 166 10.23 -3.84 -14.90
CA MET A 166 11.03 -4.50 -13.86
C MET A 166 11.09 -3.69 -12.57
N MET A 167 11.31 -2.38 -12.66
CA MET A 167 11.38 -1.51 -11.47
C MET A 167 10.04 -1.42 -10.75
N VAL A 168 8.94 -1.26 -11.51
CA VAL A 168 7.57 -1.26 -10.95
C VAL A 168 7.24 -2.61 -10.31
N GLU A 169 7.62 -3.72 -10.94
CA GLU A 169 7.40 -5.05 -10.37
C GLU A 169 8.17 -5.24 -9.06
N LYS A 170 9.44 -4.81 -9.01
CA LYS A 170 10.25 -4.83 -7.79
C LYS A 170 9.63 -4.01 -6.68
N GLN A 171 9.20 -2.77 -6.97
CA GLN A 171 8.53 -1.90 -6.02
C GLN A 171 7.21 -2.52 -5.49
N ASN A 172 6.40 -3.06 -6.40
CA ASN A 172 5.15 -3.73 -6.03
C ASN A 172 5.39 -4.96 -5.15
N LYS A 173 6.46 -5.71 -5.40
CA LYS A 173 6.85 -6.85 -4.58
C LYS A 173 7.24 -6.40 -3.17
N GLU A 174 8.06 -5.38 -3.02
CA GLU A 174 8.45 -4.80 -1.73
C GLU A 174 7.24 -4.28 -0.94
N ILE A 175 6.33 -3.56 -1.61
CA ILE A 175 5.07 -3.09 -1.02
C ILE A 175 4.21 -4.28 -0.55
N SER A 176 4.09 -5.31 -1.39
CA SER A 176 3.29 -6.51 -1.08
C SER A 176 3.87 -7.28 0.10
N GLU A 177 5.19 -7.42 0.18
CA GLU A 177 5.89 -8.07 1.29
C GLU A 177 5.72 -7.27 2.59
N THR A 178 5.86 -5.95 2.54
CA THR A 178 5.63 -5.05 3.67
C THR A 178 4.17 -5.13 4.15
N ARG A 179 3.20 -5.10 3.23
CA ARG A 179 1.78 -5.28 3.57
C ARG A 179 1.54 -6.62 4.24
N ARG A 180 2.12 -7.70 3.71
CA ARG A 180 1.96 -9.05 4.25
C ARG A 180 2.54 -9.16 5.66
N SER A 181 3.70 -8.58 5.92
CA SER A 181 4.32 -8.60 7.25
C SER A 181 3.49 -7.85 8.29
N GLN A 182 2.83 -6.73 7.90
CA GLN A 182 1.97 -5.96 8.78
C GLN A 182 0.63 -6.65 9.09
N VAL A 183 0.07 -7.38 8.12
CA VAL A 183 -1.23 -8.03 8.24
C VAL A 183 -1.13 -9.40 8.92
N GLY A 184 0.03 -10.07 8.83
CA GLY A 184 0.22 -11.42 9.35
C GLY A 184 -0.74 -12.44 8.71
N SER A 185 -1.25 -13.36 9.52
CA SER A 185 -2.26 -14.34 9.09
C SER A 185 -3.68 -13.72 9.02
N GLY A 186 -3.89 -12.55 9.62
CA GLY A 186 -5.21 -11.93 9.79
C GLY A 186 -6.08 -12.62 10.85
N ASP A 187 -5.55 -13.57 11.59
CA ASP A 187 -6.29 -14.26 12.65
C ASP A 187 -6.59 -13.28 13.80
N ARG A 188 -7.80 -13.39 14.36
CA ARG A 188 -8.24 -12.60 15.51
C ARG A 188 -7.43 -12.88 16.80
N SER A 189 -6.61 -13.91 16.84
CA SER A 189 -5.66 -14.20 17.92
C SER A 189 -4.47 -13.25 17.91
N GLU A 190 -4.02 -12.81 16.73
CA GLU A 190 -2.88 -11.87 16.51
C GLU A 190 -3.25 -10.40 16.73
N ARG A 191 -4.37 -10.16 17.39
CA ARG A 191 -4.90 -8.81 17.61
C ARG A 191 -3.92 -7.89 18.31
N ILE A 192 -3.72 -6.72 17.75
CA ILE A 192 -3.02 -5.61 18.42
C ILE A 192 -3.97 -4.82 19.32
N ARG A 193 -5.27 -4.70 18.92
CA ARG A 193 -6.25 -3.90 19.63
C ARG A 193 -7.63 -4.57 19.63
N THR A 194 -8.38 -4.39 20.73
CA THR A 194 -9.76 -4.89 20.84
C THR A 194 -10.73 -3.75 21.13
N TYR A 195 -11.79 -3.69 20.37
CA TYR A 195 -12.93 -2.78 20.54
C TYR A 195 -14.13 -3.57 21.07
N ASN A 196 -14.51 -3.33 22.30
CA ASN A 196 -15.66 -3.98 22.94
C ASN A 196 -16.80 -2.99 23.06
N TYR A 197 -17.78 -3.12 22.18
CA TYR A 197 -18.93 -2.21 22.12
C TYR A 197 -19.87 -2.34 23.34
N PRO A 198 -20.24 -3.56 23.78
CA PRO A 198 -21.07 -3.71 24.99
C PRO A 198 -20.50 -3.08 26.25
N GLN A 199 -19.16 -3.04 26.36
CA GLN A 199 -18.48 -2.44 27.52
C GLN A 199 -17.99 -1.01 27.26
N SER A 200 -18.26 -0.44 26.07
CA SER A 200 -17.71 0.85 25.61
C SER A 200 -16.19 0.99 25.85
N ARG A 201 -15.45 -0.09 25.62
CA ARG A 201 -14.03 -0.21 25.97
C ARG A 201 -13.16 -0.49 24.75
N MET A 202 -12.04 0.22 24.65
CA MET A 202 -10.95 -0.09 23.72
C MET A 202 -9.73 -0.52 24.53
N THR A 203 -9.06 -1.61 24.14
CA THR A 203 -7.83 -2.09 24.78
C THR A 203 -6.76 -2.29 23.71
N ASP A 204 -5.60 -1.64 23.87
CA ASP A 204 -4.40 -1.92 23.10
C ASP A 204 -3.55 -2.93 23.86
N HIS A 205 -3.33 -4.10 23.24
CA HIS A 205 -2.67 -5.23 23.89
C HIS A 205 -1.14 -5.10 23.91
N ARG A 206 -0.57 -4.23 23.11
CA ARG A 206 0.90 -4.04 23.04
C ARG A 206 1.43 -3.30 24.26
N ILE A 207 0.66 -2.34 24.75
CA ILE A 207 1.00 -1.48 25.88
C ILE A 207 0.07 -1.68 27.08
N ASN A 208 -0.84 -2.68 27.02
CA ASN A 208 -1.87 -2.94 28.03
C ASN A 208 -2.72 -1.71 28.40
N MET A 209 -2.89 -0.78 27.47
CA MET A 209 -3.68 0.44 27.68
C MET A 209 -5.16 0.16 27.46
N THR A 210 -6.00 0.62 28.39
CA THR A 210 -7.46 0.48 28.28
C THR A 210 -8.15 1.83 28.41
N LEU A 211 -9.07 2.13 27.49
CA LEU A 211 -9.90 3.33 27.48
C LEU A 211 -11.38 2.92 27.56
N TYR A 212 -12.16 3.58 28.42
CA TYR A 212 -13.60 3.31 28.65
C TYR A 212 -14.52 4.30 27.93
N ASN A 213 -14.03 5.00 26.92
CA ASN A 213 -14.82 5.89 26.08
C ASN A 213 -14.59 5.53 24.60
N LEU A 214 -15.17 4.40 24.22
CA LEU A 214 -15.03 3.89 22.85
C LEU A 214 -15.62 4.86 21.80
N GLU A 215 -16.72 5.53 22.12
CA GLU A 215 -17.39 6.41 21.17
C GLU A 215 -16.52 7.65 20.85
N SER A 216 -15.97 8.30 21.86
CA SER A 216 -15.05 9.42 21.68
C SER A 216 -13.80 9.01 20.88
N PHE A 217 -13.26 7.82 21.16
CA PHE A 217 -12.13 7.26 20.40
C PHE A 217 -12.50 7.04 18.92
N LEU A 218 -13.69 6.50 18.65
CA LEU A 218 -14.22 6.30 17.29
C LEU A 218 -14.51 7.62 16.56
N ASP A 219 -14.81 8.68 17.30
CA ASP A 219 -15.02 10.02 16.76
C ASP A 219 -13.72 10.80 16.49
N GLY A 220 -12.56 10.18 16.76
CA GLY A 220 -11.24 10.72 16.39
C GLY A 220 -10.37 11.19 17.54
N ASN A 221 -10.80 11.04 18.80
CA ASN A 221 -9.96 11.36 19.96
C ASN A 221 -8.96 10.24 20.23
N ILE A 222 -7.98 10.08 19.32
CA ILE A 222 -6.97 9.01 19.37
C ILE A 222 -5.57 9.53 19.69
N GLN A 223 -5.37 10.84 19.77
CA GLN A 223 -4.04 11.44 19.92
C GLN A 223 -3.30 10.87 21.13
N GLY A 224 -3.97 10.76 22.27
CA GLY A 224 -3.34 10.22 23.49
C GLY A 224 -2.85 8.77 23.34
N VAL A 225 -3.52 7.96 22.51
CA VAL A 225 -3.08 6.59 22.23
C VAL A 225 -1.86 6.60 21.29
N ILE A 226 -1.87 7.44 20.27
CA ILE A 226 -0.74 7.61 19.35
C ILE A 226 0.51 8.05 20.09
N ASP A 227 0.38 9.05 20.98
CA ASP A 227 1.50 9.58 21.75
C ASP A 227 2.09 8.51 22.70
N THR A 228 1.22 7.76 23.39
CA THR A 228 1.64 6.67 24.26
C THR A 228 2.34 5.55 23.49
N LEU A 229 1.80 5.14 22.34
CA LEU A 229 2.43 4.14 21.48
C LEU A 229 3.77 4.62 20.94
N THR A 230 3.83 5.87 20.49
CA THR A 230 5.07 6.46 19.98
C THR A 230 6.16 6.46 21.03
N THR A 231 5.83 6.90 22.27
CA THR A 231 6.78 6.92 23.38
C THR A 231 7.25 5.51 23.73
N HIS A 232 6.33 4.54 23.80
CA HIS A 232 6.67 3.15 24.12
C HIS A 232 7.64 2.56 23.08
N PHE A 233 7.33 2.65 21.79
CA PHE A 233 8.17 2.07 20.74
C PHE A 233 9.49 2.83 20.54
N GLN A 234 9.53 4.13 20.82
CA GLN A 234 10.79 4.88 20.86
C GLN A 234 11.69 4.43 21.99
N ALA A 235 11.13 4.24 23.20
CA ALA A 235 11.88 3.72 24.34
C ALA A 235 12.40 2.29 24.08
N GLU A 236 11.58 1.43 23.47
CA GLU A 236 11.99 0.08 23.09
C GLU A 236 13.13 0.08 22.06
N ALA A 237 13.05 0.93 21.04
CA ALA A 237 14.09 1.07 20.03
C ALA A 237 15.42 1.57 20.63
N LEU A 238 15.38 2.48 21.59
CA LEU A 238 16.57 2.95 22.29
C LEU A 238 17.21 1.84 23.16
N ASN A 239 16.38 1.03 23.82
CA ASN A 239 16.88 -0.10 24.63
C ASN A 239 17.49 -1.21 23.76
N GLN A 240 17.06 -1.40 22.51
CA GLN A 240 17.63 -2.37 21.58
C GLN A 240 18.95 -1.88 20.94
N SER A 241 19.19 -0.58 20.95
CA SER A 241 20.39 0.05 20.37
C SER A 241 21.52 0.27 21.38
N ALA A 242 21.24 0.05 22.68
CA ALA A 242 22.21 0.13 23.77
C ALA A 242 22.78 -1.24 24.12
#